data_31462164826b9162cd75b248dcb353a9
#
_entry.id   31462164826b9162cd75b248dcb353a9
#
_cell.length_a   1.000
_cell.length_b   1.000
_cell.length_c   1.000
_cell.angle_alpha   90.00
_cell.angle_beta   90.00
_cell.angle_gamma   90.00
#
_symmetry.space_group_name_H-M   'P 1'
#
loop_
_entity.id
_entity.type
_entity.pdbx_description
1 polymer ?
#
loop_
_entity_poly.entity_id
_entity_poly.type
_entity_poly.pdbx_seq_one_letter_code
_entity_poly.pdbx_strand_id
1 'polypeptide(L)'
;MFSLTTSLALAAVLTLAPQDATPPESSVPAATESPAPSMSAPAEATAPAESGKRELSRITLKDGQELHGVVVRQDSQVVVLELADGDRMELPARQVKDIAVERNAQVRDNGEIWFQDPNRTRYLYAPTGMMLRQGEGYFSQKELFFSSLNYGLTDHITVQAGAVVPAWLLGAPGFNFIGGIKVGGSVGDRLHLAAGAQGLFLPGIGGMGGAVGFVFGTATYGTPDAHLSVGLGKPFTLTNSGGSLDSTIITTLSGNLRLSQRVALVTENWLMPTFIESGNSQLPMINSLAVRLFGESWAVDLGGIRVPGLSLPIPWVDFAYNFG
;
A
#
# COMPACT_ATOMS: atom_id res chain seq x y z
N MET A 1 12.51 38.71 5.26
CA MET A 1 12.14 38.01 6.51
C MET A 1 10.92 37.18 6.18
N PHE A 2 11.13 35.97 5.65
CA PHE A 2 10.05 35.05 5.28
C PHE A 2 9.74 34.20 6.50
N SER A 3 8.56 34.43 7.08
CA SER A 3 8.00 33.56 8.11
C SER A 3 7.59 32.22 7.42
N LEU A 4 8.42 31.21 7.56
CA LEU A 4 8.09 29.83 7.18
C LEU A 4 7.27 29.19 8.29
N THR A 5 6.04 29.64 8.48
CA THR A 5 5.00 28.83 9.09
C THR A 5 4.32 28.03 8.01
N THR A 6 5.05 27.12 7.40
CA THR A 6 4.46 26.09 6.56
C THR A 6 3.93 25.01 7.50
N SER A 7 2.73 25.21 8.00
CA SER A 7 1.92 24.13 8.55
C SER A 7 1.69 23.13 7.41
N LEU A 8 2.39 22.00 7.44
CA LEU A 8 2.00 20.81 6.67
C LEU A 8 0.72 20.29 7.31
N ALA A 9 -0.37 20.98 7.05
CA ALA A 9 -1.68 20.53 7.44
C ALA A 9 -2.28 19.75 6.27
N LEU A 10 -2.71 18.58 6.57
CA LEU A 10 -3.42 17.69 5.71
C LEU A 10 -4.75 17.36 6.33
N ALA A 11 -5.85 17.73 5.73
CA ALA A 11 -7.14 17.57 6.38
C ALA A 11 -8.38 17.52 5.52
N ALA A 12 -9.40 16.75 5.80
CA ALA A 12 -10.80 17.08 5.88
C ALA A 12 -11.77 15.95 6.11
N VAL A 13 -12.97 16.25 6.56
CA VAL A 13 -14.05 15.35 6.95
C VAL A 13 -15.34 15.64 6.22
N LEU A 14 -16.08 14.60 5.95
CA LEU A 14 -17.52 14.62 5.67
C LEU A 14 -18.30 14.42 6.97
N THR A 15 -19.12 15.38 7.37
CA THR A 15 -20.24 15.16 8.30
C THR A 15 -21.44 14.65 7.51
N LEU A 16 -21.75 13.37 7.62
CA LEU A 16 -23.04 12.81 7.23
C LEU A 16 -23.98 12.91 8.44
N ALA A 17 -24.99 13.75 8.34
CA ALA A 17 -26.10 13.74 9.27
C ALA A 17 -26.93 12.46 9.08
N PRO A 18 -27.46 11.85 10.15
CA PRO A 18 -28.31 10.69 10.01
C PRO A 18 -29.68 11.14 9.48
N GLN A 19 -30.08 10.59 8.37
CA GLN A 19 -31.50 10.59 7.97
C GLN A 19 -32.13 9.29 8.46
N ASP A 20 -33.07 9.43 9.36
CA ASP A 20 -34.03 8.38 9.76
C ASP A 20 -34.77 7.87 8.52
N ALA A 21 -34.59 6.60 8.22
CA ALA A 21 -35.47 5.87 7.32
C ALA A 21 -35.89 4.57 7.99
N THR A 22 -37.15 4.56 8.41
CA THR A 22 -37.93 3.43 8.89
C THR A 22 -37.96 2.31 7.84
N PRO A 23 -37.74 1.03 8.22
CA PRO A 23 -37.88 -0.07 7.27
C PRO A 23 -39.33 -0.47 7.09
N PRO A 24 -39.77 -0.82 5.88
CA PRO A 24 -41.05 -1.50 5.71
C PRO A 24 -40.90 -2.99 6.00
N GLU A 25 -41.82 -3.48 6.84
CA GLU A 25 -42.12 -4.91 6.99
C GLU A 25 -42.54 -5.51 5.62
N SER A 26 -42.00 -6.65 5.29
CA SER A 26 -42.60 -7.52 4.29
C SER A 26 -42.44 -8.98 4.69
N SER A 27 -43.59 -9.57 4.78
CA SER A 27 -44.00 -10.91 5.10
C SER A 27 -43.34 -12.02 4.28
N VAL A 28 -43.02 -13.09 5.00
CA VAL A 28 -42.69 -14.44 4.53
C VAL A 28 -43.95 -15.13 4.01
N PRO A 29 -43.86 -15.94 2.95
CA PRO A 29 -44.66 -17.18 2.89
C PRO A 29 -43.77 -18.44 2.87
N ALA A 30 -44.34 -19.44 3.53
CA ALA A 30 -43.75 -20.74 3.84
C ALA A 30 -43.72 -21.71 2.64
N ALA A 31 -42.77 -22.58 2.77
CA ALA A 31 -42.63 -23.99 2.38
C ALA A 31 -43.58 -24.62 1.35
N THR A 32 -42.97 -25.37 0.41
CA THR A 32 -43.54 -26.64 -0.07
C THR A 32 -42.42 -27.65 -0.30
N GLU A 33 -42.51 -28.76 0.41
CA GLU A 33 -41.72 -29.98 0.27
C GLU A 33 -42.10 -30.80 -0.95
N SER A 34 -41.11 -31.69 -1.32
CA SER A 34 -41.27 -33.01 -1.91
C SER A 34 -40.97 -33.19 -3.40
N PRO A 35 -40.56 -34.39 -3.87
CA PRO A 35 -39.69 -35.41 -3.29
C PRO A 35 -38.52 -35.80 -4.20
N ALA A 36 -37.61 -36.64 -3.68
CA ALA A 36 -36.49 -37.27 -4.38
C ALA A 36 -36.95 -38.40 -5.38
N PRO A 37 -36.12 -38.70 -6.36
CA PRO A 37 -35.90 -40.07 -6.77
C PRO A 37 -34.44 -40.52 -6.76
N SER A 38 -34.33 -41.76 -6.47
CA SER A 38 -33.29 -42.71 -6.24
C SER A 38 -32.20 -42.84 -7.30
N MET A 39 -30.99 -43.11 -6.76
CA MET A 39 -29.93 -44.07 -7.13
C MET A 39 -29.63 -44.39 -8.59
N SER A 40 -28.43 -44.11 -9.01
CA SER A 40 -27.56 -45.03 -9.76
C SER A 40 -26.09 -44.70 -9.40
N ALA A 41 -25.33 -45.72 -8.94
CA ALA A 41 -23.88 -45.72 -8.75
C ALA A 41 -23.26 -46.56 -9.88
N PRO A 42 -21.94 -46.69 -10.01
CA PRO A 42 -20.84 -45.75 -9.76
C PRO A 42 -20.00 -45.52 -11.03
N ALA A 43 -19.53 -44.35 -11.27
CA ALA A 43 -18.41 -44.08 -12.16
C ALA A 43 -17.20 -43.72 -11.32
N GLU A 44 -16.08 -44.28 -11.64
CA GLU A 44 -14.78 -44.10 -11.00
C GLU A 44 -14.49 -42.64 -10.67
N ALA A 45 -14.22 -42.43 -9.42
CA ALA A 45 -13.80 -41.12 -8.90
C ALA A 45 -12.40 -40.80 -9.42
N THR A 46 -12.35 -40.05 -10.50
CA THR A 46 -11.19 -39.18 -10.75
C THR A 46 -11.21 -38.12 -9.64
N ALA A 47 -10.20 -38.17 -8.80
CA ALA A 47 -10.05 -37.21 -7.70
C ALA A 47 -10.22 -35.78 -8.23
N PRO A 48 -11.02 -34.91 -7.56
CA PRO A 48 -11.09 -33.52 -7.94
C PRO A 48 -9.70 -32.92 -7.77
N ALA A 49 -9.13 -32.40 -8.85
CA ALA A 49 -7.99 -31.52 -8.75
C ALA A 49 -8.39 -30.39 -7.80
N GLU A 50 -7.83 -30.38 -6.60
CA GLU A 50 -7.91 -29.26 -5.69
C GLU A 50 -7.51 -28.01 -6.46
N SER A 51 -8.44 -27.06 -6.64
CA SER A 51 -8.16 -25.73 -7.13
C SER A 51 -7.47 -24.94 -6.00
N GLY A 52 -6.38 -25.46 -5.50
CA GLY A 52 -5.41 -24.73 -4.69
C GLY A 52 -4.83 -23.63 -5.57
N LYS A 53 -4.74 -22.41 -5.06
CA LYS A 53 -3.98 -21.33 -5.68
C LYS A 53 -2.62 -21.92 -6.09
N ARG A 54 -2.35 -22.00 -7.39
CA ARG A 54 -1.05 -22.46 -7.89
C ARG A 54 -0.02 -21.43 -7.46
N GLU A 55 0.75 -21.75 -6.42
CA GLU A 55 1.77 -20.85 -5.89
C GLU A 55 2.97 -20.87 -6.83
N LEU A 56 3.30 -19.68 -7.34
CA LEU A 56 4.51 -19.51 -8.13
C LEU A 56 5.72 -19.75 -7.23
N SER A 57 6.68 -20.51 -7.72
CA SER A 57 7.93 -20.77 -7.01
C SER A 57 9.11 -20.25 -7.83
N ARG A 58 10.08 -19.68 -7.15
CA ARG A 58 11.40 -19.35 -7.67
C ARG A 58 12.35 -20.47 -7.31
N ILE A 59 12.92 -21.12 -8.32
CA ILE A 59 13.92 -22.16 -8.17
C ILE A 59 15.28 -21.56 -8.49
N THR A 60 16.16 -21.49 -7.51
CA THR A 60 17.55 -21.09 -7.71
C THR A 60 18.39 -22.33 -7.95
N LEU A 61 19.07 -22.41 -9.08
CA LEU A 61 20.00 -23.49 -9.42
C LEU A 61 21.38 -23.23 -8.80
N LYS A 62 22.22 -24.25 -8.71
CA LYS A 62 23.59 -24.14 -8.15
C LYS A 62 24.54 -23.32 -9.02
N ASP A 63 24.24 -23.15 -10.29
CA ASP A 63 24.96 -22.27 -11.22
C ASP A 63 24.56 -20.79 -11.12
N GLY A 64 23.54 -20.49 -10.28
CA GLY A 64 23.02 -19.15 -10.06
C GLY A 64 21.86 -18.77 -10.99
N GLN A 65 21.42 -19.67 -11.89
CA GLN A 65 20.21 -19.42 -12.69
C GLN A 65 18.96 -19.46 -11.81
N GLU A 66 18.01 -18.59 -12.11
CA GLU A 66 16.69 -18.54 -11.46
C GLU A 66 15.60 -18.90 -12.48
N LEU A 67 14.72 -19.80 -12.08
CA LEU A 67 13.57 -20.26 -12.85
C LEU A 67 12.30 -19.97 -12.08
N HIS A 68 11.28 -19.48 -12.76
CA HIS A 68 9.97 -19.20 -12.19
C HIS A 68 8.92 -20.13 -12.77
N GLY A 69 8.11 -20.75 -11.91
CA GLY A 69 7.04 -21.64 -12.32
C GLY A 69 6.32 -22.25 -11.12
N VAL A 70 5.38 -23.13 -11.39
CA VAL A 70 4.64 -23.85 -10.35
C VAL A 70 5.31 -25.21 -10.13
N VAL A 71 5.74 -25.49 -8.90
CA VAL A 71 6.28 -26.82 -8.56
C VAL A 71 5.12 -27.80 -8.51
N VAL A 72 5.00 -28.67 -9.52
CA VAL A 72 3.93 -29.67 -9.60
C VAL A 72 4.32 -31.01 -8.98
N ARG A 73 5.62 -31.27 -8.86
CA ARG A 73 6.17 -32.45 -8.20
C ARG A 73 7.58 -32.18 -7.68
N GLN A 74 7.84 -32.63 -6.47
CA GLN A 74 9.17 -32.59 -5.86
C GLN A 74 9.44 -33.92 -5.16
N ASP A 75 10.53 -34.57 -5.54
CA ASP A 75 11.03 -35.75 -4.87
C ASP A 75 12.58 -35.67 -4.71
N SER A 76 13.18 -36.68 -4.15
CA SER A 76 14.62 -36.70 -3.88
C SER A 76 15.50 -36.68 -5.11
N GLN A 77 14.95 -36.97 -6.30
CA GLN A 77 15.70 -37.08 -7.56
C GLN A 77 15.35 -35.94 -8.54
N VAL A 78 14.07 -35.55 -8.59
CA VAL A 78 13.56 -34.64 -9.61
C VAL A 78 12.62 -33.60 -8.99
N VAL A 79 12.73 -32.35 -9.46
CA VAL A 79 11.75 -31.30 -9.28
C VAL A 79 11.11 -31.01 -10.63
N VAL A 80 9.79 -31.16 -10.73
CA VAL A 80 9.02 -30.86 -11.95
C VAL A 80 8.41 -29.48 -11.80
N LEU A 81 8.81 -28.57 -12.66
CA LEU A 81 8.36 -27.20 -12.73
C LEU A 81 7.44 -27.04 -13.94
N GLU A 82 6.23 -26.55 -13.72
CA GLU A 82 5.33 -26.09 -14.78
C GLU A 82 5.58 -24.59 -15.02
N LEU A 83 6.05 -24.27 -16.22
CA LEU A 83 6.35 -22.92 -16.62
C LEU A 83 5.06 -22.14 -16.95
N ALA A 84 5.17 -20.82 -17.13
CA ALA A 84 4.04 -19.94 -17.40
C ALA A 84 3.31 -20.26 -18.72
N ASP A 85 3.99 -20.82 -19.72
CA ASP A 85 3.44 -21.29 -20.99
C ASP A 85 2.73 -22.66 -20.90
N GLY A 86 2.79 -23.30 -19.73
CA GLY A 86 2.22 -24.61 -19.46
C GLY A 86 3.18 -25.78 -19.75
N ASP A 87 4.37 -25.49 -20.26
CA ASP A 87 5.40 -26.50 -20.47
C ASP A 87 5.94 -27.01 -19.12
N ARG A 88 6.32 -28.30 -19.09
CA ARG A 88 6.88 -28.90 -17.88
C ARG A 88 8.37 -29.18 -18.07
N MET A 89 9.14 -28.65 -17.13
CA MET A 89 10.58 -28.82 -17.05
C MET A 89 10.92 -29.76 -15.89
N GLU A 90 11.67 -30.80 -16.15
CA GLU A 90 12.21 -31.69 -15.12
C GLU A 90 13.64 -31.26 -14.75
N LEU A 91 13.84 -30.92 -13.50
CA LEU A 91 15.14 -30.48 -12.97
C LEU A 91 15.66 -31.57 -12.04
N PRO A 92 16.90 -32.09 -12.24
CA PRO A 92 17.52 -32.98 -11.27
C PRO A 92 17.62 -32.25 -9.90
N ALA A 93 17.11 -32.85 -8.83
CA ALA A 93 17.10 -32.23 -7.49
C ALA A 93 18.51 -31.82 -7.02
N ARG A 94 19.54 -32.54 -7.47
CA ARG A 94 20.95 -32.21 -7.20
C ARG A 94 21.42 -30.87 -7.79
N GLN A 95 20.74 -30.33 -8.80
CA GLN A 95 21.06 -29.02 -9.42
C GLN A 95 20.33 -27.88 -8.73
N VAL A 96 19.27 -28.16 -7.99
CA VAL A 96 18.51 -27.18 -7.26
C VAL A 96 19.29 -26.79 -5.99
N LYS A 97 19.47 -25.49 -5.80
CA LYS A 97 20.09 -24.90 -4.61
C LYS A 97 19.03 -24.52 -3.59
N ASP A 98 17.93 -23.91 -4.07
CA ASP A 98 16.85 -23.41 -3.22
C ASP A 98 15.52 -23.38 -4.00
N ILE A 99 14.41 -23.54 -3.29
CA ILE A 99 13.04 -23.39 -3.80
C ILE A 99 12.32 -22.44 -2.85
N ALA A 100 12.03 -21.24 -3.31
CA ALA A 100 11.27 -20.25 -2.55
C ALA A 100 9.90 -20.02 -3.18
N VAL A 101 8.85 -19.95 -2.37
CA VAL A 101 7.51 -19.56 -2.85
C VAL A 101 7.52 -18.07 -3.16
N GLU A 102 7.20 -17.73 -4.41
CA GLU A 102 7.13 -16.34 -4.87
C GLU A 102 5.76 -15.74 -4.51
N ARG A 103 5.66 -15.25 -3.29
CA ARG A 103 4.39 -14.71 -2.75
C ARG A 103 3.96 -13.39 -3.38
N ASN A 104 4.88 -12.74 -4.09
CA ASN A 104 4.68 -11.42 -4.69
C ASN A 104 4.39 -11.48 -6.19
N ALA A 105 4.11 -12.67 -6.75
CA ALA A 105 3.79 -12.83 -8.15
C ALA A 105 2.54 -13.70 -8.35
N GLN A 106 1.88 -13.48 -9.47
CA GLN A 106 0.70 -14.24 -9.91
C GLN A 106 0.89 -14.63 -11.38
N VAL A 107 0.54 -15.86 -11.73
CA VAL A 107 0.43 -16.26 -13.12
C VAL A 107 -0.97 -15.91 -13.59
N ARG A 108 -1.07 -15.11 -14.65
CA ARG A 108 -2.33 -14.74 -15.30
C ARG A 108 -2.81 -15.87 -16.22
N ASP A 109 -4.09 -15.82 -16.62
CA ASP A 109 -4.68 -16.85 -17.51
C ASP A 109 -3.98 -16.97 -18.87
N ASN A 110 -3.28 -15.93 -19.30
CA ASN A 110 -2.47 -15.91 -20.52
C ASN A 110 -1.03 -16.42 -20.31
N GLY A 111 -0.70 -16.93 -19.13
CA GLY A 111 0.63 -17.43 -18.79
C GLY A 111 1.63 -16.35 -18.35
N GLU A 112 1.29 -15.07 -18.38
CA GLU A 112 2.20 -14.00 -17.94
C GLU A 112 2.38 -13.99 -16.42
N ILE A 113 3.63 -13.85 -15.97
CA ILE A 113 3.95 -13.65 -14.56
C ILE A 113 3.85 -12.14 -14.26
N TRP A 114 2.95 -11.81 -13.35
CA TRP A 114 2.73 -10.44 -12.90
C TRP A 114 3.18 -10.31 -11.46
N PHE A 115 4.27 -9.58 -11.23
CA PHE A 115 4.69 -9.23 -9.87
C PHE A 115 3.72 -8.25 -9.24
N GLN A 116 3.46 -8.39 -7.96
CA GLN A 116 2.61 -7.47 -7.20
C GLN A 116 3.25 -6.08 -7.17
N ASP A 117 2.42 -5.01 -7.17
CA ASP A 117 2.94 -3.66 -6.95
C ASP A 117 3.69 -3.61 -5.60
N PRO A 118 5.01 -3.40 -5.60
CA PRO A 118 5.80 -3.40 -4.37
C PRO A 118 5.43 -2.23 -3.45
N ASN A 119 4.86 -1.14 -3.99
CA ASN A 119 4.41 0.02 -3.23
C ASN A 119 2.93 -0.03 -2.81
N ARG A 120 2.30 -1.22 -2.79
CA ARG A 120 0.89 -1.43 -2.42
C ARG A 120 0.48 -0.83 -1.07
N THR A 121 1.43 -0.62 -0.16
CA THR A 121 1.16 -0.15 1.21
C THR A 121 1.03 1.36 1.33
N ARG A 122 1.25 2.10 0.23
CA ARG A 122 1.14 3.56 0.15
C ARG A 122 0.78 4.02 -1.26
N TYR A 123 0.29 5.23 -1.37
CA TYR A 123 0.23 5.98 -2.63
C TYR A 123 1.51 6.80 -2.83
N LEU A 124 1.41 8.12 -2.94
CA LEU A 124 2.59 8.99 -2.98
C LEU A 124 3.09 9.28 -1.56
N TYR A 125 2.25 9.89 -0.72
CA TYR A 125 2.48 10.11 0.71
C TYR A 125 1.51 9.32 1.58
N ALA A 126 0.22 9.28 1.19
CA ALA A 126 -0.84 8.69 1.99
C ALA A 126 -0.67 7.16 2.12
N PRO A 127 -0.82 6.62 3.33
CA PRO A 127 -0.79 5.18 3.55
C PRO A 127 -2.07 4.51 3.02
N THR A 128 -1.94 3.30 2.53
CA THR A 128 -3.08 2.39 2.33
C THR A 128 -3.38 1.63 3.62
N GLY A 129 -4.54 0.94 3.66
CA GLY A 129 -4.84 -0.05 4.71
C GLY A 129 -4.04 -1.35 4.59
N MET A 130 -3.35 -1.59 3.48
CA MET A 130 -2.54 -2.78 3.28
C MET A 130 -1.25 -2.69 4.10
N MET A 131 -0.80 -3.84 4.62
CA MET A 131 0.39 -3.94 5.47
C MET A 131 1.57 -4.54 4.70
N LEU A 132 2.78 -4.21 5.11
CA LEU A 132 3.96 -5.01 4.80
C LEU A 132 3.86 -6.32 5.57
N ARG A 133 4.30 -7.43 4.96
CA ARG A 133 4.44 -8.69 5.67
C ARG A 133 5.66 -8.65 6.59
N GLN A 134 5.71 -9.57 7.54
CA GLN A 134 6.90 -9.72 8.37
C GLN A 134 8.14 -9.98 7.51
N GLY A 135 9.17 -9.16 7.70
CA GLY A 135 10.41 -9.22 6.94
C GLY A 135 10.44 -8.39 5.66
N GLU A 136 9.28 -8.02 5.11
CA GLU A 136 9.24 -7.10 3.96
C GLU A 136 9.60 -5.67 4.38
N GLY A 137 10.27 -4.97 3.49
CA GLY A 137 10.59 -3.57 3.70
C GLY A 137 10.84 -2.83 2.39
N TYR A 138 10.89 -1.53 2.47
CA TYR A 138 11.33 -0.70 1.36
C TYR A 138 12.08 0.54 1.84
N PHE A 139 13.09 0.91 1.08
CA PHE A 139 13.68 2.24 1.08
C PHE A 139 12.95 3.11 0.07
N SER A 140 12.66 4.35 0.40
CA SER A 140 12.00 5.30 -0.51
C SER A 140 12.68 6.66 -0.43
N GLN A 141 12.88 7.27 -1.60
CA GLN A 141 13.42 8.60 -1.77
C GLN A 141 12.41 9.47 -2.50
N LYS A 142 11.70 10.32 -1.77
CA LYS A 142 10.65 11.22 -2.29
C LYS A 142 11.22 12.61 -2.49
N GLU A 143 10.93 13.22 -3.65
CA GLU A 143 11.27 14.62 -3.97
C GLU A 143 12.77 14.93 -3.74
N LEU A 144 13.65 13.97 -3.86
CA LEU A 144 15.10 14.08 -3.55
C LEU A 144 15.40 14.46 -2.09
N PHE A 145 14.38 14.78 -1.28
CA PHE A 145 14.55 15.34 0.07
C PHE A 145 14.18 14.35 1.17
N PHE A 146 13.15 13.54 0.98
CA PHE A 146 12.63 12.68 2.03
C PHE A 146 13.09 11.24 1.81
N SER A 147 14.11 10.85 2.56
CA SER A 147 14.58 9.46 2.60
C SER A 147 13.90 8.72 3.74
N SER A 148 13.31 7.56 3.48
CA SER A 148 12.73 6.72 4.53
C SER A 148 12.89 5.24 4.26
N LEU A 149 13.06 4.50 5.35
CA LEU A 149 13.03 3.05 5.42
C LEU A 149 11.74 2.65 6.12
N ASN A 150 10.99 1.74 5.52
CA ASN A 150 9.78 1.15 6.10
C ASN A 150 9.98 -0.36 6.21
N TYR A 151 9.55 -0.95 7.33
CA TYR A 151 9.79 -2.36 7.62
C TYR A 151 8.61 -2.99 8.34
N GLY A 152 8.17 -4.15 7.88
CA GLY A 152 7.16 -4.99 8.50
C GLY A 152 7.76 -5.79 9.67
N LEU A 153 7.52 -5.34 10.90
CA LEU A 153 7.92 -6.08 12.10
C LEU A 153 7.11 -7.37 12.25
N THR A 154 5.85 -7.28 11.88
CA THR A 154 4.89 -8.40 11.79
C THR A 154 3.97 -8.13 10.60
N ASP A 155 3.11 -9.07 10.24
CA ASP A 155 2.08 -8.87 9.21
C ASP A 155 1.06 -7.77 9.55
N HIS A 156 1.08 -7.28 10.80
CA HIS A 156 0.15 -6.28 11.33
C HIS A 156 0.82 -4.98 11.79
N ILE A 157 2.15 -4.93 11.86
CA ILE A 157 2.90 -3.77 12.38
C ILE A 157 4.01 -3.40 11.40
N THR A 158 3.93 -2.19 10.87
CA THR A 158 4.97 -1.58 10.04
C THR A 158 5.56 -0.39 10.77
N VAL A 159 6.87 -0.27 10.79
CA VAL A 159 7.60 0.89 11.33
C VAL A 159 8.28 1.67 10.21
N GLN A 160 8.46 2.96 10.44
CA GLN A 160 9.15 3.87 9.54
C GLN A 160 10.25 4.62 10.27
N ALA A 161 11.40 4.75 9.62
CA ALA A 161 12.50 5.61 10.04
C ALA A 161 13.06 6.35 8.82
N GLY A 162 13.44 7.61 8.98
CA GLY A 162 13.96 8.39 7.86
C GLY A 162 14.49 9.75 8.25
N ALA A 163 14.84 10.55 7.25
CA ALA A 163 15.34 11.90 7.43
C ALA A 163 15.07 12.76 6.17
N VAL A 164 15.12 14.08 6.35
CA VAL A 164 15.17 15.06 5.26
C VAL A 164 16.64 15.32 4.94
N VAL A 165 17.18 14.60 3.95
CA VAL A 165 18.63 14.49 3.70
C VAL A 165 19.32 15.80 3.33
N PRO A 166 18.77 16.70 2.48
CA PRO A 166 19.46 17.94 2.17
C PRO A 166 19.31 19.05 3.21
N ALA A 167 18.51 18.88 4.26
CA ALA A 167 18.28 19.95 5.23
C ALA A 167 19.61 20.41 5.88
N TRP A 168 20.50 19.49 6.18
CA TRP A 168 21.84 19.79 6.71
C TRP A 168 22.79 20.37 5.63
N LEU A 169 22.67 19.95 4.36
CA LEU A 169 23.42 20.55 3.25
C LEU A 169 23.02 22.00 3.00
N LEU A 170 21.76 22.35 3.31
CA LEU A 170 21.22 23.70 3.19
C LEU A 170 21.47 24.55 4.44
N GLY A 171 22.27 24.06 5.38
CA GLY A 171 22.65 24.79 6.59
C GLY A 171 21.58 24.77 7.70
N ALA A 172 20.60 23.90 7.62
CA ALA A 172 19.64 23.71 8.71
C ALA A 172 20.37 23.13 9.93
N PRO A 173 20.32 23.78 11.11
CA PRO A 173 21.03 23.29 12.26
C PRO A 173 20.41 22.02 12.82
N GLY A 174 21.24 21.00 13.02
CA GLY A 174 20.87 19.79 13.75
C GLY A 174 20.32 18.67 12.88
N PHE A 175 20.17 17.52 13.53
CA PHE A 175 19.67 16.27 12.94
C PHE A 175 18.13 16.30 12.90
N ASN A 176 17.54 16.02 11.75
CA ASN A 176 16.11 15.78 11.63
C ASN A 176 15.84 14.28 11.46
N PHE A 177 14.71 13.84 11.96
CA PHE A 177 14.33 12.44 11.94
C PHE A 177 12.84 12.29 11.59
N ILE A 178 12.55 11.39 10.65
CA ILE A 178 11.19 10.95 10.35
C ILE A 178 10.96 9.63 11.06
N GLY A 179 9.88 9.54 11.82
CA GLY A 179 9.47 8.32 12.50
C GLY A 179 7.99 8.04 12.29
N GLY A 180 7.63 6.76 12.28
CA GLY A 180 6.24 6.37 12.13
C GLY A 180 5.98 4.94 12.51
N ILE A 181 4.71 4.67 12.82
CA ILE A 181 4.18 3.34 13.05
C ILE A 181 2.80 3.22 12.40
N LYS A 182 2.56 2.09 11.75
CA LYS A 182 1.27 1.72 11.18
C LYS A 182 0.89 0.34 11.67
N VAL A 183 -0.34 0.20 12.16
CA VAL A 183 -0.93 -1.06 12.63
C VAL A 183 -2.20 -1.32 11.84
N GLY A 184 -2.40 -2.54 11.37
CA GLY A 184 -3.57 -2.85 10.55
C GLY A 184 -3.66 -4.30 10.13
N GLY A 185 -4.60 -4.57 9.24
CA GLY A 185 -4.82 -5.89 8.69
C GLY A 185 -5.96 -5.93 7.67
N SER A 186 -6.19 -7.10 7.12
CA SER A 186 -7.24 -7.34 6.13
C SER A 186 -8.48 -7.95 6.77
N VAL A 187 -9.65 -7.47 6.34
CA VAL A 187 -10.96 -8.03 6.66
C VAL A 187 -11.49 -8.68 5.39
N GLY A 188 -11.24 -9.98 5.27
CA GLY A 188 -11.45 -10.70 4.01
C GLY A 188 -10.43 -10.32 2.92
N ASP A 189 -10.79 -10.57 1.65
CA ASP A 189 -9.84 -10.49 0.53
C ASP A 189 -9.65 -9.06 -0.03
N ARG A 190 -10.55 -8.13 0.27
CA ARG A 190 -10.61 -6.82 -0.39
C ARG A 190 -10.66 -5.63 0.54
N LEU A 191 -10.99 -5.79 1.80
CA LEU A 191 -11.04 -4.69 2.76
C LEU A 191 -9.82 -4.73 3.64
N HIS A 192 -9.06 -3.64 3.66
CA HIS A 192 -7.86 -3.49 4.46
C HIS A 192 -7.99 -2.24 5.33
N LEU A 193 -7.72 -2.37 6.61
CA LEU A 193 -7.83 -1.29 7.58
C LEU A 193 -6.49 -1.07 8.26
N ALA A 194 -6.10 0.17 8.43
CA ALA A 194 -4.92 0.51 9.21
C ALA A 194 -5.11 1.83 9.95
N ALA A 195 -4.38 1.97 11.05
CA ALA A 195 -4.22 3.21 11.77
C ALA A 195 -2.75 3.40 12.14
N GLY A 196 -2.35 4.63 12.40
CA GLY A 196 -0.96 4.90 12.73
C GLY A 196 -0.67 6.34 13.08
N ALA A 197 0.62 6.60 13.28
CA ALA A 197 1.16 7.93 13.45
C ALA A 197 2.47 8.06 12.68
N GLN A 198 2.69 9.24 12.12
CA GLN A 198 3.92 9.59 11.42
C GLN A 198 4.29 11.02 11.75
N GLY A 199 5.57 11.29 11.99
CA GLY A 199 6.03 12.63 12.31
C GLY A 199 7.45 12.89 11.88
N LEU A 200 7.77 14.17 11.79
CA LEU A 200 9.10 14.72 11.52
C LEU A 200 9.58 15.44 12.77
N PHE A 201 10.66 14.99 13.36
CA PHE A 201 11.39 15.69 14.39
C PHE A 201 12.29 16.75 13.76
N LEU A 202 12.16 17.99 14.22
CA LEU A 202 12.94 19.13 13.75
C LEU A 202 13.64 19.80 14.94
N PRO A 203 14.97 19.92 14.94
CA PRO A 203 15.66 20.73 15.93
C PRO A 203 15.30 22.20 15.75
N GLY A 204 15.12 22.91 16.86
CA GLY A 204 14.75 24.34 16.85
C GLY A 204 13.26 24.64 16.86
N ILE A 205 12.35 23.69 16.68
CA ILE A 205 10.92 23.90 16.95
C ILE A 205 10.72 23.98 18.46
N GLY A 206 10.04 25.06 18.92
CA GLY A 206 9.79 25.28 20.35
C GLY A 206 11.03 25.61 21.20
N GLY A 207 12.13 26.08 20.56
CA GLY A 207 13.33 26.58 21.21
C GLY A 207 14.43 25.53 21.46
N MET A 208 14.10 24.26 21.66
CA MET A 208 15.08 23.18 21.89
C MET A 208 14.82 21.92 21.05
N GLY A 209 13.83 21.95 20.19
CA GLY A 209 13.44 20.85 19.34
C GLY A 209 11.98 20.43 19.56
N GLY A 210 11.36 19.88 18.52
CA GLY A 210 9.99 19.41 18.55
C GLY A 210 9.69 18.47 17.41
N ALA A 211 8.48 17.93 17.37
CA ALA A 211 7.99 17.14 16.27
C ALA A 211 6.65 17.66 15.75
N VAL A 212 6.46 17.55 14.46
CA VAL A 212 5.19 17.76 13.79
C VAL A 212 4.82 16.48 13.05
N GLY A 213 3.55 16.16 13.02
CA GLY A 213 3.11 14.93 12.37
C GLY A 213 1.60 14.82 12.32
N PHE A 214 1.14 13.62 12.05
CA PHE A 214 -0.29 13.31 12.07
C PHE A 214 -0.53 11.88 12.57
N VAL A 215 -1.63 11.70 13.29
CA VAL A 215 -2.24 10.41 13.54
C VAL A 215 -3.27 10.17 12.46
N PHE A 216 -3.45 8.92 12.02
CA PHE A 216 -4.35 8.60 10.92
C PHE A 216 -5.04 7.25 11.09
N GLY A 217 -6.20 7.13 10.43
CA GLY A 217 -6.85 5.87 10.12
C GLY A 217 -7.15 5.82 8.63
N THR A 218 -7.03 4.66 8.01
CA THR A 218 -7.31 4.47 6.58
C THR A 218 -8.03 3.16 6.32
N ALA A 219 -8.99 3.20 5.41
CA ALA A 219 -9.67 2.04 4.86
C ALA A 219 -9.38 1.96 3.37
N THR A 220 -8.95 0.80 2.91
CA THR A 220 -8.64 0.51 1.51
C THR A 220 -9.52 -0.63 1.03
N TYR A 221 -10.20 -0.44 -0.09
CA TYR A 221 -10.99 -1.47 -0.73
C TYR A 221 -10.44 -1.81 -2.11
N GLY A 222 -10.18 -3.08 -2.35
CA GLY A 222 -9.67 -3.60 -3.61
C GLY A 222 -8.54 -4.60 -3.43
N THR A 223 -7.77 -4.77 -4.48
CA THR A 223 -6.58 -5.65 -4.54
C THR A 223 -5.32 -4.81 -4.69
N PRO A 224 -4.11 -5.36 -4.54
CA PRO A 224 -2.88 -4.61 -4.83
C PRO A 224 -2.84 -3.98 -6.23
N ASP A 225 -3.50 -4.59 -7.22
CA ASP A 225 -3.54 -4.10 -8.59
C ASP A 225 -4.57 -2.97 -8.81
N ALA A 226 -5.68 -2.97 -8.07
CA ALA A 226 -6.74 -1.97 -8.19
C ALA A 226 -7.41 -1.74 -6.85
N HIS A 227 -7.21 -0.55 -6.27
CA HIS A 227 -7.79 -0.21 -4.97
C HIS A 227 -8.04 1.29 -4.82
N LEU A 228 -8.98 1.58 -3.95
CA LEU A 228 -9.31 2.93 -3.49
C LEU A 228 -9.17 2.99 -1.98
N SER A 229 -8.74 4.13 -1.46
CA SER A 229 -8.64 4.37 -0.02
C SER A 229 -9.30 5.67 0.39
N VAL A 230 -9.92 5.62 1.55
CA VAL A 230 -10.33 6.80 2.31
C VAL A 230 -9.54 6.81 3.61
N GLY A 231 -8.88 7.93 3.89
CA GLY A 231 -8.12 8.13 5.12
C GLY A 231 -8.63 9.33 5.88
N LEU A 232 -8.56 9.26 7.20
CA LEU A 232 -8.82 10.36 8.14
C LEU A 232 -7.58 10.54 9.01
N GLY A 233 -7.23 11.78 9.30
CA GLY A 233 -6.08 12.06 10.16
C GLY A 233 -6.23 13.34 10.95
N LYS A 234 -5.42 13.49 11.99
CA LYS A 234 -5.28 14.72 12.78
C LYS A 234 -3.83 15.11 12.90
N PRO A 235 -3.47 16.35 12.57
CA PRO A 235 -2.13 16.86 12.83
C PRO A 235 -1.85 16.93 14.33
N PHE A 236 -0.59 16.74 14.69
CA PHE A 236 -0.09 17.00 16.03
C PHE A 236 1.20 17.80 16.00
N THR A 237 1.45 18.53 17.08
CA THR A 237 2.72 19.19 17.33
C THR A 237 3.19 18.80 18.73
N LEU A 238 4.45 18.43 18.86
CA LEU A 238 5.13 18.17 20.12
C LEU A 238 6.24 19.20 20.28
N THR A 239 6.28 19.85 21.45
CA THR A 239 7.33 20.80 21.84
C THR A 239 7.79 20.47 23.25
N ASN A 240 8.86 21.09 23.73
CA ASN A 240 9.33 20.89 25.10
C ASN A 240 8.32 21.39 26.15
N SER A 241 7.40 22.28 25.78
CA SER A 241 6.34 22.78 26.65
C SER A 241 5.08 21.90 26.66
N GLY A 242 5.01 20.91 25.80
CA GLY A 242 3.88 19.98 25.70
C GLY A 242 3.51 19.59 24.28
N GLY A 243 2.53 18.73 24.17
CA GLY A 243 1.94 18.30 22.91
C GLY A 243 0.56 18.89 22.68
N SER A 244 0.22 19.17 21.42
CA SER A 244 -1.12 19.55 20.99
C SER A 244 -1.57 18.69 19.81
N LEU A 245 -2.84 18.33 19.84
CA LEU A 245 -3.53 17.70 18.71
C LEU A 245 -4.43 18.77 18.09
N ASP A 246 -4.25 19.02 16.79
CA ASP A 246 -5.05 20.02 16.08
C ASP A 246 -6.53 19.60 16.04
N SER A 247 -7.45 20.55 16.10
CA SER A 247 -8.88 20.30 15.93
C SER A 247 -9.23 19.92 14.49
N THR A 248 -8.40 20.33 13.53
CA THR A 248 -8.57 20.04 12.11
C THR A 248 -8.50 18.54 11.85
N ILE A 249 -9.44 18.04 11.10
CA ILE A 249 -9.43 16.65 10.64
C ILE A 249 -9.08 16.62 9.15
N ILE A 250 -8.25 15.67 8.78
CA ILE A 250 -7.67 15.46 7.47
C ILE A 250 -8.42 14.32 6.76
N THR A 251 -8.87 14.50 5.50
CA THR A 251 -9.37 13.37 4.68
C THR A 251 -8.51 13.20 3.44
N THR A 252 -8.18 11.96 3.17
CA THR A 252 -7.55 11.57 1.91
C THR A 252 -8.50 10.69 1.11
N LEU A 253 -8.54 10.92 -0.20
CA LEU A 253 -9.16 10.03 -1.17
C LEU A 253 -8.12 9.67 -2.21
N SER A 254 -7.73 8.42 -2.25
CA SER A 254 -6.61 7.98 -3.08
C SER A 254 -6.94 6.70 -3.81
N GLY A 255 -6.32 6.49 -4.97
CA GLY A 255 -6.55 5.31 -5.79
C GLY A 255 -5.30 4.84 -6.52
N ASN A 256 -5.25 3.56 -6.78
CA ASN A 256 -4.25 2.91 -7.63
C ASN A 256 -4.97 2.01 -8.63
N LEU A 257 -4.58 2.11 -9.88
CA LEU A 257 -5.10 1.27 -10.96
C LEU A 257 -3.95 0.78 -11.82
N ARG A 258 -3.70 -0.51 -11.83
CA ARG A 258 -2.71 -1.14 -12.68
C ARG A 258 -3.20 -1.21 -14.11
N LEU A 259 -2.41 -0.65 -15.03
CA LEU A 259 -2.72 -0.57 -16.46
C LEU A 259 -2.04 -1.67 -17.27
N SER A 260 -0.87 -2.12 -16.83
CA SER A 260 -0.11 -3.19 -17.49
C SER A 260 0.79 -3.93 -16.49
N GLN A 261 1.59 -4.88 -16.97
CA GLN A 261 2.50 -5.66 -16.16
C GLN A 261 3.42 -4.80 -15.28
N ARG A 262 3.80 -3.61 -15.74
CA ARG A 262 4.79 -2.74 -15.06
C ARG A 262 4.35 -1.29 -14.89
N VAL A 263 3.08 -0.99 -15.14
CA VAL A 263 2.56 0.39 -15.11
C VAL A 263 1.28 0.45 -14.31
N ALA A 264 1.22 1.38 -13.38
CA ALA A 264 -0.02 1.75 -12.68
C ALA A 264 -0.22 3.27 -12.71
N LEU A 265 -1.47 3.68 -12.59
CA LEU A 265 -1.88 5.07 -12.37
C LEU A 265 -2.21 5.24 -10.90
N VAL A 266 -1.60 6.26 -10.28
CA VAL A 266 -1.79 6.56 -8.85
C VAL A 266 -2.35 7.96 -8.72
N THR A 267 -3.44 8.10 -7.96
CA THR A 267 -3.98 9.41 -7.58
C THR A 267 -4.08 9.52 -6.08
N GLU A 268 -3.80 10.71 -5.56
CA GLU A 268 -3.85 11.02 -4.15
C GLU A 268 -4.40 12.42 -3.95
N ASN A 269 -5.52 12.52 -3.27
CA ASN A 269 -6.22 13.77 -3.07
C ASN A 269 -6.36 14.02 -1.58
N TRP A 270 -5.96 15.21 -1.18
CA TRP A 270 -5.95 15.65 0.20
C TRP A 270 -6.86 16.84 0.34
N LEU A 271 -7.89 16.71 1.09
CA LEU A 271 -8.87 17.73 1.37
C LEU A 271 -8.47 18.49 2.66
N MET A 272 -8.26 19.79 2.63
CA MET A 272 -7.67 20.59 3.69
C MET A 272 -8.56 21.78 4.10
N PRO A 273 -9.32 21.72 5.22
CA PRO A 273 -10.23 22.80 5.63
C PRO A 273 -9.53 24.15 5.90
N THR A 274 -8.27 24.12 6.30
CA THR A 274 -7.50 25.34 6.63
C THR A 274 -7.33 26.30 5.46
N PHE A 275 -7.52 25.85 4.21
CA PHE A 275 -7.52 26.74 3.04
C PHE A 275 -8.87 27.48 2.82
N ILE A 276 -9.94 27.13 3.56
CA ILE A 276 -11.26 27.76 3.40
C ILE A 276 -11.28 29.18 3.99
N GLU A 277 -10.51 29.44 5.05
CA GLU A 277 -10.49 30.73 5.73
C GLU A 277 -9.88 31.89 4.92
N SER A 278 -9.20 31.57 3.82
CA SER A 278 -8.54 32.58 2.98
C SER A 278 -9.45 33.29 1.98
N GLY A 279 -10.78 33.13 2.07
CA GLY A 279 -11.76 33.84 1.21
C GLY A 279 -11.76 33.35 -0.26
N ASN A 280 -11.06 32.27 -0.55
CA ASN A 280 -10.99 31.71 -1.88
C ASN A 280 -12.07 30.62 -2.03
N SER A 281 -12.95 30.76 -3.01
CA SER A 281 -14.05 29.84 -3.28
C SER A 281 -13.62 28.49 -3.89
N GLN A 282 -12.31 28.23 -3.96
CA GLN A 282 -11.79 26.95 -4.47
C GLN A 282 -11.79 25.91 -3.35
N LEU A 283 -12.15 24.69 -3.70
CA LEU A 283 -12.04 23.55 -2.79
C LEU A 283 -10.60 23.44 -2.26
N PRO A 284 -10.41 23.39 -0.93
CA PRO A 284 -9.10 23.34 -0.31
C PRO A 284 -8.46 21.96 -0.47
N MET A 285 -8.20 21.57 -1.71
CA MET A 285 -7.78 20.23 -2.03
C MET A 285 -6.42 20.23 -2.76
N ILE A 286 -5.47 19.47 -2.22
CA ILE A 286 -4.26 19.12 -2.94
C ILE A 286 -4.58 17.87 -3.76
N ASN A 287 -4.35 17.94 -5.05
CA ASN A 287 -4.57 16.83 -5.98
C ASN A 287 -3.24 16.36 -6.55
N SER A 288 -3.04 15.07 -6.58
CA SER A 288 -1.85 14.48 -7.16
C SER A 288 -2.23 13.38 -8.14
N LEU A 289 -1.48 13.31 -9.23
CA LEU A 289 -1.59 12.26 -10.22
C LEU A 289 -0.19 11.84 -10.64
N ALA A 290 0.08 10.54 -10.62
CA ALA A 290 1.36 9.99 -11.03
C ALA A 290 1.18 8.69 -11.82
N VAL A 291 2.14 8.44 -12.69
CA VAL A 291 2.36 7.13 -13.31
C VAL A 291 3.41 6.41 -12.48
N ARG A 292 3.07 5.23 -11.99
CA ARG A 292 3.99 4.33 -11.30
C ARG A 292 4.54 3.33 -12.29
N LEU A 293 5.85 3.32 -12.45
CA LEU A 293 6.60 2.29 -13.16
C LEU A 293 7.22 1.37 -12.12
N PHE A 294 7.10 0.05 -12.27
CA PHE A 294 7.66 -0.86 -11.28
C PHE A 294 8.13 -2.18 -11.88
N GLY A 295 9.10 -2.77 -11.21
CA GLY A 295 9.59 -4.11 -11.44
C GLY A 295 9.30 -4.99 -10.23
N GLU A 296 10.08 -6.02 -10.08
CA GLU A 296 9.99 -6.99 -8.98
C GLU A 296 10.31 -6.33 -7.61
N SER A 297 11.41 -5.55 -7.56
CA SER A 297 11.92 -4.98 -6.33
C SER A 297 11.97 -3.45 -6.31
N TRP A 298 11.58 -2.78 -7.38
CA TRP A 298 11.69 -1.32 -7.48
C TRP A 298 10.41 -0.70 -8.02
N ALA A 299 10.17 0.54 -7.63
CA ALA A 299 9.13 1.38 -8.20
C ALA A 299 9.60 2.82 -8.35
N VAL A 300 9.12 3.49 -9.40
CA VAL A 300 9.33 4.92 -9.66
C VAL A 300 7.97 5.55 -9.92
N ASP A 301 7.63 6.56 -9.15
CA ASP A 301 6.43 7.37 -9.36
C ASP A 301 6.84 8.70 -10.01
N LEU A 302 6.24 9.01 -11.16
CA LEU A 302 6.45 10.25 -11.92
C LEU A 302 5.12 10.95 -12.13
N GLY A 303 5.00 12.18 -11.66
CA GLY A 303 3.71 12.88 -11.74
C GLY A 303 3.76 14.35 -11.36
N GLY A 304 2.66 14.82 -10.82
CA GLY A 304 2.54 16.21 -10.37
C GLY A 304 1.56 16.36 -9.23
N ILE A 305 1.83 17.35 -8.39
CA ILE A 305 1.00 17.75 -7.25
C ILE A 305 0.46 19.15 -7.51
N ARG A 306 -0.85 19.30 -7.55
CA ARG A 306 -1.51 20.58 -7.64
C ARG A 306 -1.86 21.09 -6.25
N VAL A 307 -1.25 22.19 -5.85
CA VAL A 307 -1.51 22.89 -4.59
C VAL A 307 -2.39 24.12 -4.90
N PRO A 308 -3.44 24.39 -4.10
CA PRO A 308 -4.23 25.62 -4.24
C PRO A 308 -3.34 26.87 -4.19
N GLY A 309 -3.58 27.81 -5.07
CA GLY A 309 -2.80 29.06 -5.16
C GLY A 309 -1.54 29.00 -6.02
N LEU A 310 -1.11 27.81 -6.45
CA LEU A 310 -0.02 27.69 -7.44
C LEU A 310 -0.57 27.55 -8.85
N SER A 311 0.01 28.29 -9.79
CA SER A 311 -0.41 28.27 -11.21
C SER A 311 -0.04 26.97 -11.94
N LEU A 312 1.06 26.35 -11.53
CA LEU A 312 1.57 25.13 -12.13
C LEU A 312 1.66 24.02 -11.06
N PRO A 313 1.44 22.77 -11.44
CA PRO A 313 1.67 21.63 -10.55
C PRO A 313 3.16 21.54 -10.21
N ILE A 314 3.45 21.13 -8.99
CA ILE A 314 4.80 20.78 -8.55
C ILE A 314 5.11 19.40 -9.15
N PRO A 315 6.23 19.22 -9.88
CA PRO A 315 6.64 17.91 -10.35
C PRO A 315 6.79 16.94 -9.17
N TRP A 316 6.41 15.71 -9.35
CA TRP A 316 6.57 14.64 -8.36
C TRP A 316 7.50 13.55 -8.88
N VAL A 317 8.48 13.17 -8.06
CA VAL A 317 9.39 12.05 -8.31
C VAL A 317 9.59 11.28 -7.01
N ASP A 318 9.34 9.98 -7.04
CA ASP A 318 9.66 9.07 -5.95
C ASP A 318 10.32 7.81 -6.51
N PHE A 319 11.35 7.35 -5.84
CA PHE A 319 11.99 6.06 -6.10
C PHE A 319 11.85 5.20 -4.87
N ALA A 320 11.49 3.95 -5.04
CA ALA A 320 11.47 2.96 -3.97
C ALA A 320 12.20 1.69 -4.40
N TYR A 321 12.94 1.13 -3.45
CA TYR A 321 13.55 -0.20 -3.56
C TYR A 321 12.99 -1.09 -2.45
N ASN A 322 12.39 -2.21 -2.84
CA ASN A 322 11.70 -3.14 -1.98
C ASN A 322 12.53 -4.41 -1.78
N PHE A 323 12.44 -5.00 -0.60
CA PHE A 323 13.18 -6.18 -0.19
C PHE A 323 12.37 -7.02 0.81
N GLY A 324 12.70 -8.29 0.97
CA GLY A 324 12.06 -9.24 1.90
C GLY A 324 11.32 -10.36 1.23
#